data_2a8ca9c7469d7bee3fe2bad8ed167039
#
_entry.id   2a8ca9c7469d7bee3fe2bad8ed167039
#
_cell.length_a   1.000
_cell.length_b   1.000
_cell.length_c   1.000
_cell.angle_alpha   90.00
_cell.angle_beta   90.00
_cell.angle_gamma   90.00
#
_symmetry.space_group_name_H-M   'P 1'
#
loop_
_entity.id
_entity.type
_entity.pdbx_description
1 polymer ?
#
loop_
_entity_poly.entity_id
_entity_poly.type
_entity_poly.pdbx_seq_one_letter_code
_entity_poly.pdbx_strand_id
1 'polypeptide(L)'
;VEEQVKNRLVKPEMPFFGKEILEMAIVGLLQGENILLSGSKATGKNILAENLAYLFGRPVYNISFHVNTDSSALIGTDTFQDNEVKLRKGPVYQCASYGGFGILDEINMAKNDAVSVLHATLDYRKVIDVPGYDKIELHPAARFIGTMNYGYAGTKELNEALVSRFLVINMPPLTEDLLAQILKTSFPEIKPAALEQFSGLFLDLQLKAQNSEISTKPLDLRGLLAAVKVMKGGVSPQMAIAMGITNKCFDIFEREMIEDIVMTRIP
;
A
#
# COMPACT_ATOMS: atom_id res chain seq x y z
N VAL A 1 -15.64 15.29 17.00
CA VAL A 1 -14.76 14.21 16.63
C VAL A 1 -13.98 13.83 17.85
N GLU A 2 -14.21 12.63 18.37
CA GLU A 2 -13.57 12.13 19.59
C GLU A 2 -12.03 12.21 19.43
N GLU A 3 -11.32 12.47 20.52
CA GLU A 3 -9.87 12.63 20.54
C GLU A 3 -9.13 11.42 19.93
N GLN A 4 -9.70 10.22 20.09
CA GLN A 4 -9.23 8.97 19.47
C GLN A 4 -9.24 8.99 17.93
N VAL A 5 -10.14 9.77 17.31
CA VAL A 5 -10.24 9.89 15.85
C VAL A 5 -9.24 10.92 15.32
N LYS A 6 -8.95 11.97 16.10
CA LYS A 6 -7.94 12.98 15.71
C LYS A 6 -6.55 12.38 15.56
N ASN A 7 -6.19 11.43 16.42
CA ASN A 7 -4.89 10.75 16.37
C ASN A 7 -4.72 9.79 15.17
N ARG A 8 -5.79 9.57 14.39
CA ARG A 8 -5.78 8.75 13.17
C ARG A 8 -5.73 9.56 11.87
N LEU A 9 -5.57 10.88 11.97
CA LEU A 9 -5.28 11.71 10.81
C LEU A 9 -3.81 11.54 10.45
N VAL A 10 -3.55 10.93 9.30
CA VAL A 10 -2.20 10.63 8.81
C VAL A 10 -1.77 11.73 7.85
N LYS A 11 -0.59 12.30 8.08
CA LYS A 11 0.09 13.12 7.08
C LYS A 11 1.00 12.19 6.27
N PRO A 12 0.83 12.08 4.95
CA PRO A 12 1.66 11.21 4.13
C PRO A 12 3.13 11.69 4.15
N GLU A 13 4.07 10.74 4.11
CA GLU A 13 5.51 11.03 4.06
C GLU A 13 5.92 11.76 2.78
N MET A 14 5.21 11.46 1.68
CA MET A 14 5.45 12.11 0.39
C MET A 14 4.14 12.34 -0.36
N PRO A 15 4.08 13.36 -1.25
CA PRO A 15 2.94 13.56 -2.12
C PRO A 15 2.86 12.42 -3.16
N PHE A 16 1.64 12.10 -3.56
CA PHE A 16 1.43 11.21 -4.69
C PHE A 16 1.59 11.98 -6.01
N PHE A 17 2.40 11.44 -6.90
CA PHE A 17 2.59 11.97 -8.24
C PHE A 17 1.80 11.11 -9.23
N GLY A 18 0.89 11.72 -9.99
CA GLY A 18 0.00 11.04 -10.91
C GLY A 18 -1.39 11.67 -10.90
N LYS A 19 -1.49 12.86 -11.51
CA LYS A 19 -2.69 13.70 -11.47
C LYS A 19 -3.94 12.95 -11.91
N GLU A 20 -3.90 12.27 -13.05
CA GLU A 20 -5.05 11.57 -13.62
C GLU A 20 -5.57 10.46 -12.69
N ILE A 21 -4.68 9.66 -12.14
CA ILE A 21 -5.04 8.58 -11.19
C ILE A 21 -5.62 9.16 -9.90
N LEU A 22 -5.02 10.24 -9.40
CA LEU A 22 -5.52 10.93 -8.21
C LEU A 22 -6.92 11.48 -8.44
N GLU A 23 -7.17 12.11 -9.57
CA GLU A 23 -8.49 12.65 -9.94
C GLU A 23 -9.54 11.54 -10.07
N MET A 24 -9.23 10.43 -10.77
CA MET A 24 -10.13 9.27 -10.86
C MET A 24 -10.49 8.73 -9.46
N ALA A 25 -9.49 8.58 -8.59
CA ALA A 25 -9.71 8.10 -7.23
C ALA A 25 -10.59 9.06 -6.40
N ILE A 26 -10.34 10.36 -6.47
CA ILE A 26 -11.13 11.38 -5.77
C ILE A 26 -12.58 11.33 -6.24
N VAL A 27 -12.82 11.29 -7.55
CA VAL A 27 -14.18 11.25 -8.11
C VAL A 27 -14.92 10.01 -7.66
N GLY A 28 -14.30 8.81 -7.73
CA GLY A 28 -14.89 7.57 -7.26
C GLY A 28 -15.30 7.64 -5.78
N LEU A 29 -14.40 8.12 -4.92
CA LEU A 29 -14.67 8.26 -3.49
C LEU A 29 -15.79 9.28 -3.18
N LEU A 30 -15.87 10.38 -3.93
CA LEU A 30 -16.94 11.38 -3.79
C LEU A 30 -18.31 10.82 -4.18
N GLN A 31 -18.36 9.92 -5.18
CA GLN A 31 -19.58 9.22 -5.57
C GLN A 31 -20.00 8.12 -4.56
N GLY A 32 -19.20 7.88 -3.54
CA GLY A 32 -19.54 6.91 -2.50
C GLY A 32 -19.00 5.52 -2.73
N GLU A 33 -18.16 5.35 -3.75
CA GLU A 33 -17.61 4.06 -4.14
C GLU A 33 -16.37 3.69 -3.32
N ASN A 34 -16.09 2.39 -3.22
CA ASN A 34 -14.84 1.85 -2.72
C ASN A 34 -13.87 1.65 -3.88
N ILE A 35 -12.58 1.74 -3.63
CA ILE A 35 -11.54 1.68 -4.67
C ILE A 35 -10.59 0.51 -4.42
N LEU A 36 -10.25 -0.22 -5.48
CA LEU A 36 -9.18 -1.22 -5.49
C LEU A 36 -8.01 -0.72 -6.34
N LEU A 37 -6.89 -0.44 -5.71
CA LEU A 37 -5.64 -0.08 -6.37
C LEU A 37 -4.88 -1.36 -6.75
N SER A 38 -4.81 -1.65 -8.03
CA SER A 38 -4.23 -2.86 -8.57
C SER A 38 -2.98 -2.54 -9.40
N GLY A 39 -1.88 -3.23 -9.19
CA GLY A 39 -0.65 -2.98 -9.94
C GLY A 39 0.54 -3.76 -9.41
N SER A 40 1.64 -3.73 -10.15
CA SER A 40 2.90 -4.33 -9.73
C SER A 40 3.44 -3.71 -8.45
N LYS A 41 4.48 -4.32 -7.87
CA LYS A 41 5.16 -3.78 -6.70
C LYS A 41 5.76 -2.39 -6.98
N ALA A 42 5.85 -1.56 -5.97
CA ALA A 42 6.45 -0.22 -6.00
C ALA A 42 5.75 0.83 -6.91
N THR A 43 4.47 0.65 -7.24
CA THR A 43 3.69 1.63 -8.04
C THR A 43 3.03 2.74 -7.21
N GLY A 44 3.27 2.80 -5.90
CA GLY A 44 2.77 3.89 -5.04
C GLY A 44 1.34 3.73 -4.53
N LYS A 45 0.76 2.51 -4.55
CA LYS A 45 -0.62 2.24 -4.08
C LYS A 45 -0.90 2.78 -2.67
N ASN A 46 -0.04 2.44 -1.70
CA ASN A 46 -0.22 2.87 -0.31
C ASN A 46 -0.01 4.38 -0.15
N ILE A 47 0.93 4.96 -0.91
CA ILE A 47 1.14 6.43 -0.94
C ILE A 47 -0.13 7.13 -1.44
N LEU A 48 -0.76 6.61 -2.50
CA LEU A 48 -2.02 7.16 -3.00
C LEU A 48 -3.13 7.08 -1.95
N ALA A 49 -3.29 5.91 -1.30
CA ALA A 49 -4.31 5.72 -0.26
C ALA A 49 -4.14 6.69 0.92
N GLU A 50 -2.92 6.90 1.39
CA GLU A 50 -2.59 7.87 2.45
C GLU A 50 -2.85 9.32 2.02
N ASN A 51 -2.45 9.68 0.79
CA ASN A 51 -2.71 11.02 0.24
C ASN A 51 -4.20 11.30 0.10
N LEU A 52 -5.00 10.32 -0.35
CA LEU A 52 -6.45 10.46 -0.42
C LEU A 52 -7.05 10.71 0.97
N ALA A 53 -6.68 9.91 1.97
CA ALA A 53 -7.16 10.09 3.33
C ALA A 53 -6.81 11.48 3.89
N TYR A 54 -5.59 11.95 3.63
CA TYR A 54 -5.13 13.28 4.02
C TYR A 54 -5.91 14.41 3.34
N LEU A 55 -6.12 14.30 2.02
CA LEU A 55 -6.88 15.29 1.25
C LEU A 55 -8.33 15.42 1.72
N PHE A 56 -8.96 14.30 2.08
CA PHE A 56 -10.31 14.30 2.65
C PHE A 56 -10.35 14.70 4.13
N GLY A 57 -9.20 14.82 4.80
CA GLY A 57 -9.11 15.12 6.23
C GLY A 57 -9.81 14.08 7.11
N ARG A 58 -9.73 12.81 6.76
CA ARG A 58 -10.45 11.71 7.43
C ARG A 58 -9.49 10.74 8.12
N PRO A 59 -9.94 10.12 9.22
CA PRO A 59 -9.15 9.12 9.94
C PRO A 59 -8.87 7.89 9.08
N VAL A 60 -7.72 7.24 9.34
CA VAL A 60 -7.26 6.04 8.65
C VAL A 60 -7.27 4.84 9.59
N TYR A 61 -7.75 3.71 9.07
CA TYR A 61 -7.78 2.41 9.72
C TYR A 61 -7.07 1.40 8.80
N ASN A 62 -5.80 1.12 9.09
CA ASN A 62 -4.98 0.22 8.30
C ASN A 62 -5.23 -1.23 8.67
N ILE A 63 -5.44 -2.05 7.67
CA ILE A 63 -5.55 -3.50 7.75
C ILE A 63 -4.57 -4.11 6.75
N SER A 64 -3.53 -4.78 7.23
CA SER A 64 -2.61 -5.53 6.38
C SER A 64 -3.01 -7.00 6.40
N PHE A 65 -3.38 -7.51 5.22
CA PHE A 65 -3.78 -8.90 5.09
C PHE A 65 -2.58 -9.82 4.95
N HIS A 66 -2.63 -10.90 5.64
CA HIS A 66 -1.68 -12.01 5.55
C HIS A 66 -2.42 -13.34 5.78
N VAL A 67 -1.73 -14.44 5.57
CA VAL A 67 -2.34 -15.79 5.65
C VAL A 67 -2.99 -16.14 6.98
N ASN A 68 -2.77 -15.36 8.03
CA ASN A 68 -3.39 -15.55 9.36
C ASN A 68 -4.44 -14.48 9.71
N THR A 69 -4.69 -13.51 8.84
CA THR A 69 -5.73 -12.49 9.08
C THR A 69 -7.11 -13.12 8.96
N ASP A 70 -7.86 -13.11 10.04
CA ASP A 70 -9.19 -13.66 10.17
C ASP A 70 -10.26 -12.58 10.37
N SER A 71 -11.52 -12.99 10.49
CA SER A 71 -12.65 -12.07 10.72
C SER A 71 -12.53 -11.30 12.03
N SER A 72 -11.95 -11.90 13.06
CA SER A 72 -11.77 -11.25 14.37
C SER A 72 -10.75 -10.11 14.32
N ALA A 73 -9.73 -10.23 13.48
CA ALA A 73 -8.77 -9.15 13.22
C ALA A 73 -9.43 -7.91 12.58
N LEU A 74 -10.52 -8.10 11.83
CA LEU A 74 -11.25 -7.04 11.14
C LEU A 74 -12.30 -6.38 12.05
N ILE A 75 -13.11 -7.19 12.70
CA ILE A 75 -14.26 -6.76 13.48
C ILE A 75 -13.88 -6.48 14.93
N GLY A 76 -13.07 -7.35 15.52
CA GLY A 76 -12.66 -7.26 16.92
C GLY A 76 -12.78 -8.57 17.64
N THR A 77 -12.32 -8.57 18.87
CA THR A 77 -12.30 -9.74 19.79
C THR A 77 -12.93 -9.38 21.11
N ASP A 78 -13.63 -10.35 21.69
CA ASP A 78 -14.13 -10.21 23.05
C ASP A 78 -12.97 -10.14 24.04
N THR A 79 -13.06 -9.19 24.94
CA THR A 79 -12.11 -9.02 26.04
C THR A 79 -12.86 -8.91 27.35
N PHE A 80 -12.36 -9.54 28.40
CA PHE A 80 -12.91 -9.40 29.74
C PHE A 80 -12.23 -8.20 30.41
N GLN A 81 -13.01 -7.15 30.68
CA GLN A 81 -12.54 -5.94 31.31
C GLN A 81 -13.65 -5.38 32.22
N ASP A 82 -13.25 -4.86 33.39
CA ASP A 82 -14.18 -4.28 34.35
C ASP A 82 -15.32 -5.24 34.78
N ASN A 83 -15.03 -6.53 34.87
CA ASN A 83 -15.98 -7.60 35.20
C ASN A 83 -17.08 -7.83 34.14
N GLU A 84 -16.89 -7.35 32.91
CA GLU A 84 -17.80 -7.50 31.78
C GLU A 84 -17.05 -7.98 30.55
N VAL A 85 -17.76 -8.69 29.66
CA VAL A 85 -17.25 -9.00 28.31
C VAL A 85 -17.52 -7.80 27.41
N LYS A 86 -16.45 -7.24 26.83
CA LYS A 86 -16.53 -6.08 25.92
C LYS A 86 -15.83 -6.39 24.62
N LEU A 87 -16.42 -5.97 23.50
CA LEU A 87 -15.79 -6.06 22.20
C LEU A 87 -14.64 -5.04 22.07
N ARG A 88 -13.40 -5.52 21.95
CA ARG A 88 -12.28 -4.69 21.50
C ARG A 88 -12.39 -4.51 19.99
N LYS A 89 -12.93 -3.37 19.58
CA LYS A 89 -13.28 -3.05 18.19
C LYS A 89 -12.08 -3.10 17.24
N GLY A 90 -12.18 -3.90 16.20
CA GLY A 90 -11.20 -3.98 15.10
C GLY A 90 -11.28 -2.79 14.15
N PRO A 91 -10.32 -2.69 13.21
CA PRO A 91 -10.21 -1.52 12.32
C PRO A 91 -11.38 -1.39 11.34
N VAL A 92 -11.94 -2.48 10.81
CA VAL A 92 -13.13 -2.43 9.94
C VAL A 92 -14.33 -1.94 10.72
N TYR A 93 -14.54 -2.48 11.93
CA TYR A 93 -15.60 -2.01 12.83
C TYR A 93 -15.48 -0.50 13.10
N GLN A 94 -14.27 -0.03 13.44
CA GLN A 94 -14.04 1.37 13.75
C GLN A 94 -14.28 2.27 12.54
N CYS A 95 -13.77 1.90 11.35
CA CYS A 95 -14.02 2.62 10.10
C CYS A 95 -15.51 2.67 9.79
N ALA A 96 -16.21 1.55 9.90
CA ALA A 96 -17.65 1.47 9.65
C ALA A 96 -18.45 2.36 10.60
N SER A 97 -18.10 2.37 11.89
CA SER A 97 -18.86 3.11 12.91
C SER A 97 -18.56 4.61 12.92
N TYR A 98 -17.29 5.01 12.72
CA TYR A 98 -16.87 6.40 12.91
C TYR A 98 -16.65 7.16 11.59
N GLY A 99 -16.66 6.46 10.46
CA GLY A 99 -16.31 7.01 9.16
C GLY A 99 -14.79 7.17 9.00
N GLY A 100 -14.37 7.44 7.77
CA GLY A 100 -12.97 7.56 7.40
C GLY A 100 -12.57 6.52 6.37
N PHE A 101 -11.27 6.22 6.29
CA PHE A 101 -10.72 5.31 5.30
C PHE A 101 -10.23 4.00 5.93
N GLY A 102 -10.85 2.89 5.57
CA GLY A 102 -10.31 1.55 5.78
C GLY A 102 -9.34 1.20 4.65
N ILE A 103 -8.03 1.19 4.94
CA ILE A 103 -7.01 0.80 3.95
C ILE A 103 -6.78 -0.71 4.11
N LEU A 104 -7.18 -1.46 3.08
CA LEU A 104 -7.14 -2.92 3.01
C LEU A 104 -5.90 -3.33 2.21
N ASP A 105 -4.73 -3.37 2.88
CA ASP A 105 -3.46 -3.64 2.21
C ASP A 105 -3.28 -5.14 1.96
N GLU A 106 -2.87 -5.47 0.73
CA GLU A 106 -2.70 -6.85 0.22
C GLU A 106 -3.98 -7.70 0.38
N ILE A 107 -5.14 -7.12 0.01
CA ILE A 107 -6.46 -7.74 0.20
C ILE A 107 -6.58 -9.14 -0.45
N ASN A 108 -5.80 -9.42 -1.49
CA ASN A 108 -5.73 -10.73 -2.15
C ASN A 108 -5.13 -11.83 -1.26
N MET A 109 -4.51 -11.48 -0.12
CA MET A 109 -4.01 -12.44 0.87
C MET A 109 -5.06 -12.83 1.92
N ALA A 110 -6.27 -12.22 1.87
CA ALA A 110 -7.34 -12.48 2.82
C ALA A 110 -7.79 -13.95 2.82
N LYS A 111 -8.10 -14.48 4.01
CA LYS A 111 -8.74 -15.79 4.19
C LYS A 111 -10.25 -15.71 3.88
N ASN A 112 -10.87 -16.85 3.64
CA ASN A 112 -12.28 -16.94 3.29
C ASN A 112 -13.22 -16.33 4.35
N ASP A 113 -12.94 -16.48 5.64
CA ASP A 113 -13.74 -15.87 6.70
C ASP A 113 -13.59 -14.34 6.75
N ALA A 114 -12.39 -13.82 6.58
CA ALA A 114 -12.15 -12.40 6.41
C ALA A 114 -12.83 -11.85 5.14
N VAL A 115 -12.78 -12.59 4.03
CA VAL A 115 -13.49 -12.24 2.78
C VAL A 115 -15.00 -12.14 3.03
N SER A 116 -15.61 -13.02 3.85
CA SER A 116 -17.03 -12.95 4.18
C SER A 116 -17.39 -11.64 4.90
N VAL A 117 -16.55 -11.17 5.82
CA VAL A 117 -16.73 -9.86 6.48
C VAL A 117 -16.63 -8.72 5.47
N LEU A 118 -15.64 -8.79 4.55
CA LEU A 118 -15.47 -7.77 3.52
C LEU A 118 -16.65 -7.74 2.54
N HIS A 119 -17.23 -8.87 2.19
CA HIS A 119 -18.44 -8.91 1.37
C HIS A 119 -19.59 -8.14 2.02
N ALA A 120 -19.80 -8.32 3.32
CA ALA A 120 -20.83 -7.58 4.05
C ALA A 120 -20.50 -6.09 4.16
N THR A 121 -19.24 -5.76 4.44
CA THR A 121 -18.75 -4.39 4.62
C THR A 121 -18.84 -3.55 3.34
N LEU A 122 -18.53 -4.16 2.20
CA LEU A 122 -18.46 -3.48 0.90
C LEU A 122 -19.77 -3.57 0.12
N ASP A 123 -20.76 -4.27 0.66
CA ASP A 123 -22.07 -4.44 0.02
C ASP A 123 -22.86 -3.13 -0.01
N TYR A 124 -23.72 -2.97 -1.02
CA TYR A 124 -24.59 -1.79 -1.17
C TYR A 124 -25.54 -1.57 0.01
N ARG A 125 -25.86 -2.60 0.79
CA ARG A 125 -26.69 -2.52 2.00
C ARG A 125 -26.02 -1.77 3.15
N LYS A 126 -24.69 -1.66 3.12
CA LYS A 126 -23.88 -0.91 4.10
C LYS A 126 -24.15 -1.30 5.55
N VAL A 127 -24.30 -2.60 5.81
CA VAL A 127 -24.57 -3.15 7.14
C VAL A 127 -23.64 -4.33 7.40
N ILE A 128 -22.97 -4.31 8.56
CA ILE A 128 -22.15 -5.41 9.04
C ILE A 128 -22.91 -6.08 10.19
N ASP A 129 -23.13 -7.40 10.09
CA ASP A 129 -23.69 -8.21 11.17
C ASP A 129 -22.54 -8.73 12.03
N VAL A 130 -22.53 -8.36 13.29
CA VAL A 130 -21.52 -8.79 14.26
C VAL A 130 -22.17 -9.78 15.21
N PRO A 131 -21.83 -11.09 15.14
CA PRO A 131 -22.43 -12.11 15.99
C PRO A 131 -22.33 -11.76 17.47
N GLY A 132 -23.48 -11.79 18.18
CA GLY A 132 -23.57 -11.46 19.60
C GLY A 132 -23.63 -9.96 19.94
N TYR A 133 -23.63 -9.10 18.93
CA TYR A 133 -23.71 -7.64 19.06
C TYR A 133 -24.72 -7.05 18.09
N ASP A 134 -25.02 -5.76 18.25
CA ASP A 134 -25.89 -5.05 17.32
C ASP A 134 -25.26 -4.92 15.94
N LYS A 135 -26.11 -4.89 14.92
CA LYS A 135 -25.68 -4.61 13.56
C LYS A 135 -25.09 -3.21 13.46
N ILE A 136 -24.02 -3.09 12.67
CA ILE A 136 -23.36 -1.82 12.41
C ILE A 136 -23.84 -1.30 11.07
N GLU A 137 -24.51 -0.17 11.07
CA GLU A 137 -24.74 0.60 9.84
C GLU A 137 -23.47 1.40 9.53
N LEU A 138 -23.00 1.29 8.27
CA LEU A 138 -21.81 2.02 7.85
C LEU A 138 -22.06 3.54 7.87
N HIS A 139 -21.17 4.24 8.56
CA HIS A 139 -21.17 5.70 8.55
C HIS A 139 -21.10 6.23 7.10
N PRO A 140 -21.88 7.26 6.73
CA PRO A 140 -21.92 7.78 5.36
C PRO A 140 -20.55 8.20 4.79
N ALA A 141 -19.61 8.56 5.65
CA ALA A 141 -18.24 8.92 5.27
C ALA A 141 -17.23 7.75 5.38
N ALA A 142 -17.68 6.51 5.61
CA ALA A 142 -16.80 5.35 5.57
C ALA A 142 -16.51 5.00 4.10
N ARG A 143 -15.23 4.78 3.77
CA ARG A 143 -14.76 4.33 2.45
C ARG A 143 -13.65 3.31 2.65
N PHE A 144 -13.56 2.36 1.73
CA PHE A 144 -12.52 1.36 1.76
C PHE A 144 -11.66 1.45 0.50
N ILE A 145 -10.35 1.44 0.71
CA ILE A 145 -9.36 1.44 -0.36
C ILE A 145 -8.56 0.15 -0.24
N GLY A 146 -8.80 -0.79 -1.15
CA GLY A 146 -8.03 -2.02 -1.25
C GLY A 146 -6.74 -1.79 -2.04
N THR A 147 -5.67 -2.48 -1.66
CA THR A 147 -4.47 -2.61 -2.51
C THR A 147 -4.22 -4.06 -2.82
N MET A 148 -3.80 -4.35 -4.02
CA MET A 148 -3.32 -5.68 -4.39
C MET A 148 -2.15 -5.61 -5.35
N ASN A 149 -1.23 -6.55 -5.18
CA ASN A 149 -0.14 -6.80 -6.09
C ASN A 149 -0.50 -7.96 -7.01
N TYR A 150 -0.15 -7.86 -8.31
CA TYR A 150 -0.32 -8.94 -9.27
C TYR A 150 0.90 -9.05 -10.19
N GLY A 151 0.95 -10.12 -10.98
CA GLY A 151 1.94 -10.28 -12.03
C GLY A 151 3.26 -10.94 -11.59
N TYR A 152 3.31 -11.60 -10.42
CA TYR A 152 4.47 -12.38 -9.99
C TYR A 152 4.05 -13.69 -9.30
N ALA A 153 4.99 -14.64 -9.23
CA ALA A 153 4.75 -15.94 -8.63
C ALA A 153 4.31 -15.83 -7.16
N GLY A 154 3.24 -16.54 -6.81
CA GLY A 154 2.67 -16.54 -5.45
C GLY A 154 1.58 -15.50 -5.18
N THR A 155 1.23 -14.64 -6.14
CA THR A 155 0.06 -13.78 -6.01
C THR A 155 -1.21 -14.61 -6.20
N LYS A 156 -2.17 -14.46 -5.27
CA LYS A 156 -3.50 -15.04 -5.41
C LYS A 156 -4.39 -14.08 -6.17
N GLU A 157 -5.25 -14.62 -7.00
CA GLU A 157 -6.34 -13.86 -7.58
C GLU A 157 -7.37 -13.52 -6.50
N LEU A 158 -7.89 -12.30 -6.56
CA LEU A 158 -8.96 -11.87 -5.68
C LEU A 158 -10.28 -12.48 -6.19
N ASN A 159 -11.13 -12.89 -5.25
CA ASN A 159 -12.45 -13.40 -5.55
C ASN A 159 -13.25 -12.39 -6.40
N GLU A 160 -13.80 -12.83 -7.53
CA GLU A 160 -14.51 -12.00 -8.50
C GLU A 160 -15.69 -11.23 -7.85
N ALA A 161 -16.43 -11.88 -6.96
CA ALA A 161 -17.53 -11.24 -6.25
C ALA A 161 -17.04 -10.13 -5.30
N LEU A 162 -15.80 -10.20 -4.80
CA LEU A 162 -15.21 -9.13 -4.01
C LEU A 162 -14.72 -7.99 -4.90
N VAL A 163 -14.09 -8.32 -6.04
CA VAL A 163 -13.63 -7.30 -7.04
C VAL A 163 -14.81 -6.47 -7.53
N SER A 164 -15.97 -7.07 -7.77
CA SER A 164 -17.18 -6.36 -8.25
C SER A 164 -17.71 -5.29 -7.29
N ARG A 165 -17.23 -5.24 -6.06
CA ARG A 165 -17.59 -4.23 -5.05
C ARG A 165 -16.66 -3.01 -5.01
N PHE A 166 -15.71 -2.96 -5.94
CA PHE A 166 -14.76 -1.87 -6.06
C PHE A 166 -14.76 -1.24 -7.44
N LEU A 167 -14.47 0.03 -7.52
CA LEU A 167 -13.90 0.62 -8.73
C LEU A 167 -12.41 0.27 -8.78
N VAL A 168 -12.00 -0.43 -9.82
CA VAL A 168 -10.60 -0.88 -9.96
C VAL A 168 -9.79 0.18 -10.70
N ILE A 169 -8.72 0.66 -10.06
CA ILE A 169 -7.77 1.58 -10.67
C ILE A 169 -6.45 0.84 -10.88
N ASN A 170 -6.05 0.69 -12.13
CA ASN A 170 -4.77 0.09 -12.48
C ASN A 170 -3.65 1.11 -12.31
N MET A 171 -2.71 0.79 -11.44
CA MET A 171 -1.54 1.61 -11.15
C MET A 171 -0.42 1.28 -12.15
N PRO A 172 -0.03 2.22 -13.02
CA PRO A 172 1.04 1.97 -13.99
C PRO A 172 2.39 1.81 -13.29
N PRO A 173 3.35 1.16 -13.94
CA PRO A 173 4.74 1.16 -13.50
C PRO A 173 5.29 2.60 -13.40
N LEU A 174 6.30 2.80 -12.56
CA LEU A 174 6.98 4.09 -12.45
C LEU A 174 7.68 4.42 -13.78
N THR A 175 7.48 5.65 -14.23
CA THR A 175 8.23 6.22 -15.36
C THR A 175 9.48 6.96 -14.86
N GLU A 176 10.42 7.26 -15.76
CA GLU A 176 11.63 8.00 -15.42
C GLU A 176 11.32 9.37 -14.82
N ASP A 177 10.41 10.11 -15.46
CA ASP A 177 9.99 11.43 -14.98
C ASP A 177 9.39 11.39 -13.59
N LEU A 178 8.55 10.39 -13.33
CA LEU A 178 7.88 10.20 -12.04
C LEU A 178 8.91 9.85 -10.95
N LEU A 179 9.84 8.95 -11.25
CA LEU A 179 10.90 8.57 -10.35
C LEU A 179 11.84 9.75 -10.04
N ALA A 180 12.17 10.54 -11.07
CA ALA A 180 12.96 11.77 -10.92
C ALA A 180 12.24 12.79 -10.02
N GLN A 181 10.93 12.96 -10.15
CA GLN A 181 10.13 13.82 -9.27
C GLN A 181 10.15 13.33 -7.83
N ILE A 182 9.98 12.03 -7.61
CA ILE A 182 10.04 11.40 -6.27
C ILE A 182 11.40 11.66 -5.63
N LEU A 183 12.48 11.39 -6.35
CA LEU A 183 13.85 11.58 -5.84
C LEU A 183 14.16 13.06 -5.54
N LYS A 184 13.79 13.99 -6.41
CA LYS A 184 13.97 15.44 -6.20
C LYS A 184 13.16 15.93 -5.00
N THR A 185 11.93 15.44 -4.82
CA THR A 185 11.09 15.85 -3.69
C THR A 185 11.66 15.32 -2.37
N SER A 186 12.14 14.06 -2.37
CA SER A 186 12.74 13.45 -1.19
C SER A 186 14.13 14.00 -0.87
N PHE A 187 14.86 14.41 -1.89
CA PHE A 187 16.25 14.88 -1.80
C PHE A 187 16.46 16.11 -2.68
N PRO A 188 16.03 17.32 -2.25
CA PRO A 188 16.10 18.53 -3.07
C PRO A 188 17.54 18.89 -3.54
N GLU A 189 18.56 18.45 -2.81
CA GLU A 189 19.98 18.71 -3.09
C GLU A 189 20.64 17.60 -3.92
N ILE A 190 19.87 16.62 -4.42
CA ILE A 190 20.43 15.52 -5.23
C ILE A 190 21.08 16.08 -6.49
N LYS A 191 22.32 15.66 -6.77
CA LYS A 191 23.04 16.08 -7.98
C LYS A 191 22.38 15.47 -9.22
N PRO A 192 22.32 16.18 -10.37
CA PRO A 192 21.71 15.68 -11.58
C PRO A 192 22.26 14.30 -12.03
N ALA A 193 23.57 14.10 -11.96
CA ALA A 193 24.19 12.82 -12.32
C ALA A 193 23.72 11.68 -11.39
N ALA A 194 23.63 11.90 -10.09
CA ALA A 194 23.12 10.90 -9.15
C ALA A 194 21.62 10.61 -9.38
N LEU A 195 20.83 11.64 -9.73
CA LEU A 195 19.44 11.48 -10.07
C LEU A 195 19.25 10.55 -11.26
N GLU A 196 20.02 10.79 -12.35
CA GLU A 196 20.00 9.95 -13.55
C GLU A 196 20.46 8.52 -13.26
N GLN A 197 21.53 8.35 -12.50
CA GLN A 197 22.04 7.03 -12.10
C GLN A 197 21.02 6.22 -11.31
N PHE A 198 20.38 6.80 -10.30
CA PHE A 198 19.40 6.08 -9.48
C PHE A 198 18.08 5.83 -10.21
N SER A 199 17.62 6.78 -11.02
CA SER A 199 16.45 6.58 -11.86
C SER A 199 16.70 5.47 -12.88
N GLY A 200 17.81 5.52 -13.59
CA GLY A 200 18.18 4.52 -14.56
C GLY A 200 18.36 3.13 -13.93
N LEU A 201 19.00 3.02 -12.77
CA LEU A 201 19.13 1.76 -12.02
C LEU A 201 17.77 1.14 -11.73
N PHE A 202 16.83 1.92 -11.19
CA PHE A 202 15.53 1.41 -10.84
C PHE A 202 14.72 0.96 -12.07
N LEU A 203 14.80 1.71 -13.14
CA LEU A 203 14.13 1.36 -14.42
C LEU A 203 14.71 0.11 -15.08
N ASP A 204 16.04 -0.07 -15.04
CA ASP A 204 16.66 -1.29 -15.54
C ASP A 204 16.22 -2.52 -14.74
N LEU A 205 16.18 -2.41 -13.41
CA LEU A 205 15.65 -3.46 -12.54
C LEU A 205 14.16 -3.74 -12.84
N GLN A 206 13.35 -2.69 -13.07
CA GLN A 206 11.94 -2.83 -13.41
C GLN A 206 11.75 -3.58 -14.73
N LEU A 207 12.53 -3.22 -15.76
CA LEU A 207 12.51 -3.88 -17.06
C LEU A 207 12.91 -5.36 -16.95
N LYS A 208 13.98 -5.67 -16.23
CA LYS A 208 14.44 -7.03 -15.99
C LYS A 208 13.39 -7.88 -15.25
N ALA A 209 12.73 -7.31 -14.27
CA ALA A 209 11.65 -8.00 -13.55
C ALA A 209 10.40 -8.21 -14.43
N GLN A 210 10.05 -7.24 -15.29
CA GLN A 210 8.96 -7.38 -16.27
C GLN A 210 9.23 -8.51 -17.27
N ASN A 211 10.48 -8.65 -17.69
CA ASN A 211 10.92 -9.73 -18.57
C ASN A 211 11.09 -11.08 -17.84
N SER A 212 10.81 -11.14 -16.55
CA SER A 212 11.00 -12.35 -15.72
C SER A 212 12.47 -12.82 -15.65
N GLU A 213 13.43 -11.95 -15.89
CA GLU A 213 14.86 -12.24 -15.77
C GLU A 213 15.31 -12.19 -14.30
N ILE A 214 14.68 -11.35 -13.50
CA ILE A 214 14.87 -11.28 -12.05
C ILE A 214 13.51 -11.27 -11.34
N SER A 215 13.48 -11.54 -10.05
CA SER A 215 12.27 -11.43 -9.23
C SER A 215 11.89 -9.96 -9.00
N THR A 216 10.71 -9.74 -8.38
CA THR A 216 10.29 -8.38 -7.98
C THR A 216 10.87 -7.92 -6.64
N LYS A 217 11.74 -8.70 -5.99
CA LYS A 217 12.34 -8.35 -4.70
C LYS A 217 13.17 -7.08 -4.74
N PRO A 218 14.03 -6.86 -5.75
CA PRO A 218 14.83 -5.64 -5.87
C PRO A 218 14.01 -4.41 -6.25
N LEU A 219 12.79 -4.57 -6.74
CA LEU A 219 11.88 -3.46 -7.00
C LEU A 219 11.33 -2.89 -5.69
N ASP A 220 12.18 -2.20 -4.98
CA ASP A 220 11.86 -1.58 -3.70
C ASP A 220 12.23 -0.10 -3.70
N LEU A 221 11.24 0.73 -4.01
CA LEU A 221 11.42 2.18 -4.02
C LEU A 221 11.82 2.72 -2.63
N ARG A 222 11.26 2.15 -1.54
CA ARG A 222 11.65 2.52 -0.18
C ARG A 222 13.12 2.18 0.07
N GLY A 223 13.59 1.03 -0.42
CA GLY A 223 14.99 0.63 -0.35
C GLY A 223 15.90 1.57 -1.12
N LEU A 224 15.49 2.01 -2.32
CA LEU A 224 16.24 3.01 -3.10
C LEU A 224 16.33 4.34 -2.35
N LEU A 225 15.22 4.86 -1.83
CA LEU A 225 15.20 6.10 -1.06
C LEU A 225 16.04 6.00 0.22
N ALA A 226 15.98 4.84 0.90
CA ALA A 226 16.81 4.59 2.08
C ALA A 226 18.31 4.56 1.71
N ALA A 227 18.69 3.96 0.59
CA ALA A 227 20.06 3.96 0.10
C ALA A 227 20.58 5.38 -0.14
N VAL A 228 19.81 6.23 -0.84
CA VAL A 228 20.16 7.63 -1.05
C VAL A 228 20.32 8.40 0.28
N LYS A 229 19.46 8.11 1.25
CA LYS A 229 19.54 8.72 2.59
C LYS A 229 20.82 8.30 3.33
N VAL A 230 21.20 7.02 3.26
CA VAL A 230 22.41 6.47 3.90
C VAL A 230 23.66 7.02 3.25
N MET A 231 23.66 7.22 1.92
CA MET A 231 24.77 7.89 1.21
C MET A 231 25.02 9.31 1.72
N LYS A 232 23.97 10.08 2.02
CA LYS A 232 24.13 11.41 2.64
C LYS A 232 24.83 11.34 4.00
N GLY A 233 24.75 10.19 4.69
CA GLY A 233 25.48 9.92 5.93
C GLY A 233 26.93 9.49 5.74
N GLY A 234 27.43 9.43 4.48
CA GLY A 234 28.84 9.13 4.17
C GLY A 234 29.13 7.70 3.76
N VAL A 235 28.12 6.87 3.55
CA VAL A 235 28.32 5.49 3.00
C VAL A 235 28.51 5.60 1.49
N SER A 236 29.41 4.76 0.92
CA SER A 236 29.62 4.73 -0.52
C SER A 236 28.36 4.36 -1.30
N PRO A 237 28.17 4.85 -2.53
CA PRO A 237 26.98 4.56 -3.35
C PRO A 237 26.74 3.07 -3.53
N GLN A 238 27.78 2.30 -3.87
CA GLN A 238 27.70 0.86 -4.07
C GLN A 238 27.24 0.13 -2.80
N MET A 239 27.82 0.48 -1.64
CA MET A 239 27.46 -0.12 -0.36
C MET A 239 26.02 0.26 0.04
N ALA A 240 25.60 1.51 -0.15
CA ALA A 240 24.26 1.96 0.15
C ALA A 240 23.20 1.23 -0.71
N ILE A 241 23.47 1.07 -2.02
CA ILE A 241 22.59 0.31 -2.92
C ILE A 241 22.58 -1.18 -2.57
N ALA A 242 23.72 -1.75 -2.19
CA ALA A 242 23.74 -3.13 -1.72
C ALA A 242 22.83 -3.32 -0.50
N MET A 243 22.87 -2.42 0.48
CA MET A 243 21.99 -2.45 1.66
C MET A 243 20.51 -2.24 1.31
N GLY A 244 20.22 -1.33 0.41
CA GLY A 244 18.84 -0.95 0.07
C GLY A 244 18.16 -1.90 -0.92
N ILE A 245 18.91 -2.55 -1.80
CA ILE A 245 18.38 -3.32 -2.94
C ILE A 245 19.01 -4.72 -3.01
N THR A 246 20.31 -4.82 -3.32
CA THR A 246 20.95 -6.08 -3.72
C THR A 246 20.87 -7.16 -2.63
N ASN A 247 21.12 -6.80 -1.38
CA ASN A 247 21.11 -7.73 -0.24
C ASN A 247 19.72 -8.29 0.10
N LYS A 248 18.65 -7.78 -0.53
CA LYS A 248 17.28 -8.32 -0.40
C LYS A 248 17.04 -9.55 -1.28
N CYS A 249 17.95 -9.84 -2.21
CA CYS A 249 17.93 -11.02 -3.04
C CYS A 249 18.86 -12.06 -2.44
N PHE A 250 18.30 -13.22 -2.07
CA PHE A 250 19.04 -14.30 -1.43
C PHE A 250 19.49 -15.37 -2.44
N ASP A 251 18.94 -15.36 -3.64
CA ASP A 251 19.42 -16.18 -4.74
C ASP A 251 20.73 -15.61 -5.30
N ILE A 252 21.75 -16.43 -5.38
CA ILE A 252 23.11 -16.01 -5.76
C ILE A 252 23.15 -15.52 -7.21
N PHE A 253 22.51 -16.23 -8.14
CA PHE A 253 22.52 -15.88 -9.56
C PHE A 253 21.75 -14.59 -9.83
N GLU A 254 20.58 -14.44 -9.18
CA GLU A 254 19.81 -13.21 -9.27
C GLU A 254 20.60 -12.03 -8.70
N ARG A 255 21.29 -12.24 -7.60
CA ARG A 255 22.11 -11.21 -6.95
C ARG A 255 23.26 -10.76 -7.82
N GLU A 256 23.98 -11.67 -8.48
CA GLU A 256 25.03 -11.35 -9.44
C GLU A 256 24.51 -10.50 -10.61
N MET A 257 23.34 -10.86 -11.17
CA MET A 257 22.71 -10.05 -12.22
C MET A 257 22.38 -8.63 -11.75
N ILE A 258 21.90 -8.48 -10.51
CA ILE A 258 21.60 -7.16 -9.94
C ILE A 258 22.89 -6.37 -9.71
N GLU A 259 23.96 -7.00 -9.22
CA GLU A 259 25.27 -6.38 -9.03
C GLU A 259 25.84 -5.87 -10.36
N ASP A 260 25.72 -6.61 -11.45
CA ASP A 260 26.12 -6.17 -12.80
C ASP A 260 25.37 -4.91 -13.25
N ILE A 261 24.06 -4.87 -13.00
CA ILE A 261 23.24 -3.68 -13.31
C ILE A 261 23.70 -2.49 -12.45
N VAL A 262 23.94 -2.71 -11.17
CA VAL A 262 24.43 -1.67 -10.25
C VAL A 262 25.78 -1.13 -10.71
N MET A 263 26.74 -2.00 -11.03
CA MET A 263 28.07 -1.60 -11.51
C MET A 263 28.02 -0.81 -12.82
N THR A 264 27.04 -1.12 -13.69
CA THR A 264 26.86 -0.39 -14.95
C THR A 264 26.35 1.03 -14.72
N ARG A 265 25.46 1.23 -13.74
CA ARG A 265 24.82 2.53 -13.48
C ARG A 265 25.53 3.38 -12.43
N ILE A 266 26.20 2.73 -11.50
CA ILE A 266 26.86 3.37 -10.35
C ILE A 266 28.31 2.81 -10.26
N PRO A 267 29.18 3.23 -11.19
CA PRO A 267 30.56 2.75 -11.25
C PRO A 267 31.42 3.17 -10.05
#